data_b543a4f5fb85764b28a2761ec1b08d5b
#
_entry.id   b543a4f5fb85764b28a2761ec1b08d5b
#
_cell.length_a   1.000
_cell.length_b   1.000
_cell.length_c   1.000
_cell.angle_alpha   90.00
_cell.angle_beta   90.00
_cell.angle_gamma   90.00
#
_symmetry.space_group_name_H-M   'P 1'
#
loop_
_entity.id
_entity.type
_entity.pdbx_description
1 polymer ?
#
loop_
_entity_poly.entity_id
_entity_poly.type
_entity_poly.pdbx_seq_one_letter_code
_entity_poly.pdbx_strand_id
1 'polypeptide(L)'
;DLSNLVEPLIQGLCKYTYGRQVGRDSTKFSEKQVFKKYFSNESSIPQDGYFCNNANAAITRSTWLKYRFNEDLTGLEDMFLAKNIYYDGLKIGYVASSCVYHIHNESWSQVKTRYEREAIALQKIMPEIKVELFDMFHFIFIGILKDMRLAFMGKVLLKELKSILTFRVMQYYGSYKGNHRCRELSYKTKMRYFYPRAKKY
;
A
#
# COMPACT_ATOMS: atom_id res chain seq x y z
N ASP A 1 -12.93 -15.14 0.69
CA ASP A 1 -14.38 -15.34 0.57
C ASP A 1 -15.07 -13.98 0.53
N LEU A 2 -15.86 -13.73 -0.54
CA LEU A 2 -16.56 -12.46 -0.74
C LEU A 2 -17.66 -12.26 0.33
N SER A 3 -18.31 -13.32 0.76
CA SER A 3 -19.36 -13.27 1.79
C SER A 3 -18.82 -12.66 3.08
N ASN A 4 -17.66 -13.12 3.54
CA ASN A 4 -17.03 -12.58 4.74
C ASN A 4 -16.69 -11.09 4.61
N LEU A 5 -16.25 -10.67 3.39
CA LEU A 5 -15.88 -9.28 3.13
C LEU A 5 -17.07 -8.32 3.22
N VAL A 6 -18.26 -8.77 2.76
CA VAL A 6 -19.45 -7.92 2.72
C VAL A 6 -20.33 -8.02 3.96
N GLU A 7 -20.16 -9.05 4.79
CA GLU A 7 -20.98 -9.29 5.98
C GLU A 7 -21.04 -8.07 6.94
N PRO A 8 -19.93 -7.40 7.28
CA PRO A 8 -19.98 -6.20 8.14
C PRO A 8 -20.71 -5.01 7.50
N LEU A 9 -20.80 -4.97 6.17
CA LEU A 9 -21.58 -3.95 5.45
C LEU A 9 -23.08 -4.26 5.55
N ILE A 10 -23.46 -5.53 5.41
CA ILE A 10 -24.86 -6.00 5.50
C ILE A 10 -25.39 -5.76 6.92
N GLN A 11 -24.58 -6.07 7.93
CA GLN A 11 -24.91 -5.85 9.34
C GLN A 11 -24.88 -4.35 9.75
N GLY A 12 -24.47 -3.47 8.86
CA GLY A 12 -24.40 -2.03 9.15
C GLY A 12 -23.26 -1.61 10.07
N LEU A 13 -22.34 -2.53 10.42
CA LEU A 13 -21.19 -2.26 11.29
C LEU A 13 -20.17 -1.32 10.64
N CYS A 14 -20.02 -1.43 9.32
CA CYS A 14 -19.10 -0.64 8.51
C CYS A 14 -19.78 -0.12 7.24
N LYS A 15 -19.15 0.87 6.59
CA LYS A 15 -19.57 1.37 5.27
C LYS A 15 -18.55 1.04 4.18
N TYR A 16 -17.33 0.69 4.58
CA TYR A 16 -16.25 0.26 3.72
C TYR A 16 -15.49 -0.85 4.42
N THR A 17 -15.20 -1.94 3.73
CA THR A 17 -14.41 -3.06 4.23
C THR A 17 -13.32 -3.41 3.26
N TYR A 18 -12.19 -3.92 3.78
CA TYR A 18 -11.13 -4.48 2.96
C TYR A 18 -10.60 -5.77 3.60
N GLY A 19 -10.07 -6.64 2.77
CA GLY A 19 -9.60 -7.94 3.18
C GLY A 19 -8.09 -8.08 3.19
N ARG A 20 -7.65 -9.21 3.68
CA ARG A 20 -6.25 -9.59 3.80
C ARG A 20 -5.60 -9.81 2.44
N GLN A 21 -4.34 -9.40 2.33
CA GLN A 21 -3.51 -9.66 1.17
C GLN A 21 -2.26 -10.43 1.58
N VAL A 22 -1.91 -11.43 0.78
CA VAL A 22 -0.71 -12.24 0.97
C VAL A 22 0.04 -12.39 -0.35
N GLY A 23 1.36 -12.50 -0.27
CA GLY A 23 2.19 -12.80 -1.44
C GLY A 23 2.22 -14.31 -1.74
N ARG A 24 2.43 -14.66 -3.01
CA ARG A 24 2.76 -16.04 -3.43
C ARG A 24 4.25 -16.34 -3.23
N ASP A 25 4.66 -17.55 -3.54
CA ASP A 25 6.07 -17.96 -3.43
C ASP A 25 6.99 -17.13 -4.31
N SER A 26 6.52 -16.70 -5.48
CA SER A 26 7.24 -15.81 -6.41
C SER A 26 7.35 -14.36 -5.94
N THR A 27 6.59 -13.95 -4.91
CA THR A 27 6.65 -12.58 -4.37
C THR A 27 7.99 -12.35 -3.66
N LYS A 28 8.62 -11.20 -3.90
CA LYS A 28 9.89 -10.81 -3.28
C LYS A 28 9.82 -10.92 -1.76
N PHE A 29 10.90 -11.39 -1.12
CA PHE A 29 10.94 -11.63 0.32
C PHE A 29 10.48 -10.41 1.14
N SER A 30 11.07 -9.25 0.89
CA SER A 30 10.74 -8.01 1.62
C SER A 30 9.29 -7.56 1.39
N GLU A 31 8.72 -7.80 0.23
CA GLU A 31 7.32 -7.48 -0.07
C GLU A 31 6.35 -8.37 0.72
N LYS A 32 6.68 -9.65 0.90
CA LYS A 32 5.93 -10.53 1.82
C LYS A 32 5.94 -9.97 3.26
N GLN A 33 7.06 -9.38 3.70
CA GLN A 33 7.12 -8.75 5.04
C GLN A 33 6.28 -7.46 5.10
N VAL A 34 6.20 -6.70 4.02
CA VAL A 34 5.29 -5.54 3.91
C VAL A 34 3.84 -5.99 4.05
N PHE A 35 3.42 -7.03 3.32
CA PHE A 35 2.05 -7.56 3.48
C PHE A 35 1.78 -8.02 4.91
N LYS A 36 2.69 -8.77 5.52
CA LYS A 36 2.53 -9.22 6.93
C LYS A 36 2.40 -8.06 7.91
N LYS A 37 3.06 -6.93 7.64
CA LYS A 37 2.98 -5.74 8.50
C LYS A 37 1.60 -5.07 8.43
N TYR A 38 1.03 -4.97 7.23
CA TYR A 38 -0.21 -4.21 7.01
C TYR A 38 -1.47 -5.07 7.05
N PHE A 39 -1.36 -6.38 6.85
CA PHE A 39 -2.48 -7.31 6.80
C PHE A 39 -2.29 -8.42 7.82
N SER A 40 -2.73 -8.18 9.05
CA SER A 40 -2.65 -9.12 10.15
C SER A 40 -3.52 -10.36 9.93
N ASN A 41 -3.37 -11.37 10.79
CA ASN A 41 -4.23 -12.56 10.79
C ASN A 41 -5.56 -12.33 11.51
N GLU A 42 -5.71 -11.20 12.20
CA GLU A 42 -6.88 -10.88 13.01
C GLU A 42 -7.66 -9.74 12.36
N SER A 43 -9.00 -9.89 12.31
CA SER A 43 -9.91 -8.87 11.82
C SER A 43 -10.06 -7.72 12.82
N SER A 44 -10.37 -6.53 12.31
CA SER A 44 -10.72 -5.35 13.12
C SER A 44 -11.98 -4.71 12.53
N ILE A 45 -13.13 -4.90 13.19
CA ILE A 45 -14.44 -4.51 12.69
C ILE A 45 -15.26 -3.87 13.83
N PRO A 46 -15.47 -2.55 13.84
CA PRO A 46 -14.77 -1.57 13.01
C PRO A 46 -13.29 -1.45 13.40
N GLN A 47 -12.46 -0.96 12.48
CA GLN A 47 -11.06 -0.66 12.79
C GLN A 47 -10.89 0.76 13.30
N ASP A 48 -9.76 0.98 14.00
CA ASP A 48 -9.27 2.32 14.29
C ASP A 48 -8.44 2.87 13.13
N GLY A 49 -8.71 4.13 12.77
CA GLY A 49 -8.03 4.79 11.66
C GLY A 49 -8.61 4.44 10.28
N TYR A 50 -7.96 4.96 9.25
CA TYR A 50 -8.46 4.94 7.88
C TYR A 50 -7.54 4.21 6.88
N PHE A 51 -6.63 3.36 7.34
CA PHE A 51 -5.89 2.51 6.41
C PHE A 51 -6.86 1.62 5.63
N CYS A 52 -6.68 1.52 4.33
CA CYS A 52 -7.46 0.68 3.44
C CYS A 52 -6.65 0.29 2.21
N ASN A 53 -7.07 -0.77 1.51
CA ASN A 53 -6.46 -1.16 0.25
C ASN A 53 -7.49 -1.81 -0.68
N ASN A 54 -7.56 -1.31 -1.91
CA ASN A 54 -8.57 -1.66 -2.90
C ASN A 54 -8.37 -3.00 -3.61
N ALA A 55 -7.23 -3.67 -3.45
CA ALA A 55 -7.01 -4.95 -4.13
C ALA A 55 -7.99 -6.05 -3.67
N ASN A 56 -8.61 -5.85 -2.50
CA ASN A 56 -9.68 -6.72 -1.98
C ASN A 56 -10.55 -5.87 -1.05
N ALA A 57 -11.57 -5.20 -1.59
CA ALA A 57 -12.40 -4.27 -0.82
C ALA A 57 -13.86 -4.29 -1.27
N ALA A 58 -14.74 -3.85 -0.37
CA ALA A 58 -16.15 -3.63 -0.65
C ALA A 58 -16.65 -2.34 0.02
N ILE A 59 -17.53 -1.62 -0.65
CA ILE A 59 -18.12 -0.38 -0.18
C ILE A 59 -19.63 -0.39 -0.43
N THR A 60 -20.43 0.18 0.47
CA THR A 60 -21.87 0.31 0.22
C THR A 60 -22.11 1.30 -0.91
N ARG A 61 -23.13 1.02 -1.74
CA ARG A 61 -23.50 1.87 -2.88
C ARG A 61 -23.77 3.31 -2.46
N SER A 62 -24.46 3.52 -1.34
CA SER A 62 -24.76 4.87 -0.82
C SER A 62 -23.49 5.64 -0.46
N THR A 63 -22.52 4.97 0.19
CA THR A 63 -21.23 5.54 0.51
C THR A 63 -20.45 5.86 -0.75
N TRP A 64 -20.40 4.93 -1.73
CA TRP A 64 -19.76 5.17 -3.01
C TRP A 64 -20.34 6.35 -3.77
N LEU A 65 -21.65 6.54 -3.75
CA LEU A 65 -22.30 7.69 -4.42
C LEU A 65 -21.94 9.04 -3.76
N LYS A 66 -21.73 9.05 -2.45
CA LYS A 66 -21.32 10.26 -1.70
C LYS A 66 -19.81 10.51 -1.81
N TYR A 67 -18.99 9.48 -1.69
CA TYR A 67 -17.53 9.57 -1.70
C TYR A 67 -16.98 8.89 -2.95
N ARG A 68 -16.25 9.61 -3.79
CA ARG A 68 -15.65 9.08 -5.01
C ARG A 68 -14.13 8.98 -4.84
N PHE A 69 -13.50 8.13 -5.63
CA PHE A 69 -12.05 8.15 -5.73
C PHE A 69 -11.58 9.48 -6.31
N ASN A 70 -10.52 10.00 -5.75
CA ASN A 70 -9.87 11.19 -6.28
C ASN A 70 -8.93 10.78 -7.43
N GLU A 71 -9.34 11.06 -8.66
CA GLU A 71 -8.61 10.71 -9.88
C GLU A 71 -7.32 11.54 -10.09
N ASP A 72 -7.13 12.62 -9.31
CA ASP A 72 -5.91 13.42 -9.35
C ASP A 72 -4.76 12.83 -8.53
N LEU A 73 -5.02 11.77 -7.76
CA LEU A 73 -4.01 11.08 -6.99
C LEU A 73 -3.20 10.13 -7.88
N THR A 74 -1.93 9.98 -7.57
CA THR A 74 -1.03 9.06 -8.26
C THR A 74 -1.05 7.64 -7.70
N GLY A 75 -1.85 7.41 -6.65
CA GLY A 75 -2.01 6.15 -5.92
C GLY A 75 -2.66 6.45 -4.57
N LEU A 76 -2.90 5.43 -3.74
CA LEU A 76 -3.53 5.53 -2.43
C LEU A 76 -4.91 6.22 -2.45
N GLU A 77 -5.61 6.15 -3.59
CA GLU A 77 -6.97 6.67 -3.76
C GLU A 77 -7.97 6.02 -2.81
N ASP A 78 -7.73 4.75 -2.49
CA ASP A 78 -8.47 3.97 -1.49
C ASP A 78 -8.28 4.52 -0.07
N MET A 79 -7.06 4.81 0.32
CA MET A 79 -6.75 5.38 1.64
C MET A 79 -7.28 6.83 1.75
N PHE A 80 -7.24 7.61 0.67
CA PHE A 80 -7.82 8.95 0.64
C PHE A 80 -9.35 8.91 0.82
N LEU A 81 -10.03 8.01 0.09
CA LEU A 81 -11.47 7.76 0.24
C LEU A 81 -11.80 7.34 1.67
N ALA A 82 -11.04 6.37 2.20
CA ALA A 82 -11.23 5.87 3.56
C ALA A 82 -11.03 6.96 4.61
N LYS A 83 -10.05 7.87 4.41
CA LYS A 83 -9.84 9.03 5.27
C LYS A 83 -11.10 9.91 5.34
N ASN A 84 -11.70 10.24 4.21
CA ASN A 84 -12.91 11.07 4.17
C ASN A 84 -14.10 10.38 4.85
N ILE A 85 -14.28 9.08 4.61
CA ILE A 85 -15.30 8.25 5.27
C ILE A 85 -15.11 8.27 6.79
N TYR A 86 -13.88 8.06 7.26
CA TYR A 86 -13.53 7.99 8.68
C TYR A 86 -13.76 9.32 9.40
N TYR A 87 -13.35 10.45 8.81
CA TYR A 87 -13.52 11.77 9.43
C TYR A 87 -14.99 12.24 9.44
N ASP A 88 -15.83 11.72 8.57
CA ASP A 88 -17.29 11.92 8.63
C ASP A 88 -17.97 10.98 9.66
N GLY A 89 -17.19 10.29 10.50
CA GLY A 89 -17.69 9.42 11.58
C GLY A 89 -18.18 8.05 11.14
N LEU A 90 -18.05 7.71 9.85
CA LEU A 90 -18.42 6.40 9.34
C LEU A 90 -17.31 5.38 9.61
N LYS A 91 -17.71 4.11 9.71
CA LYS A 91 -16.81 3.02 10.12
C LYS A 91 -16.25 2.25 8.92
N ILE A 92 -14.98 1.85 9.05
CA ILE A 92 -14.23 1.00 8.12
C ILE A 92 -13.89 -0.30 8.85
N GLY A 93 -13.87 -1.42 8.13
CA GLY A 93 -13.54 -2.72 8.71
C GLY A 93 -12.45 -3.46 7.94
N TYR A 94 -11.55 -4.07 8.68
CA TYR A 94 -10.58 -5.03 8.15
C TYR A 94 -11.06 -6.46 8.40
N VAL A 95 -11.14 -7.26 7.33
CA VAL A 95 -11.66 -8.63 7.36
C VAL A 95 -10.54 -9.62 7.00
N ALA A 96 -9.85 -10.16 8.00
CA ALA A 96 -8.71 -11.06 7.80
C ALA A 96 -9.08 -12.38 7.12
N SER A 97 -10.31 -12.90 7.36
CA SER A 97 -10.82 -14.12 6.74
C SER A 97 -11.08 -13.98 5.24
N SER A 98 -11.25 -12.75 4.72
CA SER A 98 -11.31 -12.48 3.29
C SER A 98 -9.92 -12.25 2.74
N CYS A 99 -9.23 -13.32 2.38
CA CYS A 99 -7.83 -13.30 1.96
C CYS A 99 -7.69 -13.50 0.45
N VAL A 100 -6.84 -12.69 -0.19
CA VAL A 100 -6.47 -12.83 -1.61
C VAL A 100 -4.95 -12.85 -1.79
N TYR A 101 -4.51 -13.49 -2.87
CA TYR A 101 -3.13 -13.35 -3.34
C TYR A 101 -2.96 -12.04 -4.09
N HIS A 102 -2.09 -11.18 -3.59
CA HIS A 102 -1.71 -9.93 -4.26
C HIS A 102 -0.29 -10.05 -4.80
N ILE A 103 -0.13 -9.89 -6.12
CA ILE A 103 1.14 -10.14 -6.79
C ILE A 103 1.56 -8.88 -7.55
N HIS A 104 2.76 -8.41 -7.23
CA HIS A 104 3.43 -7.39 -8.01
C HIS A 104 4.58 -8.04 -8.80
N ASN A 105 4.36 -8.31 -10.08
CA ASN A 105 5.42 -8.76 -10.96
C ASN A 105 6.21 -7.56 -11.49
N GLU A 106 6.97 -6.91 -10.61
CA GLU A 106 7.67 -5.66 -10.87
C GLU A 106 9.18 -5.85 -10.95
N SER A 107 9.79 -5.17 -11.92
CA SER A 107 11.24 -4.92 -11.92
C SER A 107 11.63 -3.98 -10.77
N TRP A 108 12.91 -3.91 -10.44
CA TRP A 108 13.41 -3.02 -9.38
C TRP A 108 13.11 -1.53 -9.65
N SER A 109 13.17 -1.12 -10.91
CA SER A 109 12.78 0.25 -11.31
C SER A 109 11.28 0.51 -11.09
N GLN A 110 10.43 -0.48 -11.33
CA GLN A 110 8.99 -0.36 -11.10
C GLN A 110 8.66 -0.32 -9.60
N VAL A 111 9.35 -1.11 -8.76
CA VAL A 111 9.25 -1.01 -7.29
C VAL A 111 9.55 0.43 -6.85
N LYS A 112 10.69 1.01 -7.26
CA LYS A 112 11.02 2.41 -6.94
C LYS A 112 9.92 3.37 -7.39
N THR A 113 9.43 3.22 -8.63
CA THR A 113 8.41 4.12 -9.20
C THR A 113 7.07 4.00 -8.46
N ARG A 114 6.70 2.80 -8.00
CA ARG A 114 5.50 2.59 -7.18
C ARG A 114 5.59 3.36 -5.87
N TYR A 115 6.66 3.19 -5.11
CA TYR A 115 6.84 3.91 -3.84
C TYR A 115 7.02 5.43 -4.02
N GLU A 116 7.62 5.89 -5.13
CA GLU A 116 7.66 7.31 -5.48
C GLU A 116 6.25 7.86 -5.72
N ARG A 117 5.41 7.14 -6.46
CA ARG A 117 4.02 7.49 -6.75
C ARG A 117 3.17 7.52 -5.49
N GLU A 118 3.27 6.49 -4.64
CA GLU A 118 2.56 6.40 -3.37
C GLU A 118 2.96 7.52 -2.41
N ALA A 119 4.26 7.87 -2.34
CA ALA A 119 4.73 8.95 -1.49
C ALA A 119 4.24 10.34 -1.96
N ILE A 120 4.10 10.57 -3.27
CA ILE A 120 3.48 11.79 -3.81
C ILE A 120 2.01 11.87 -3.38
N ALA A 121 1.27 10.77 -3.47
CA ALA A 121 -0.12 10.71 -3.05
C ALA A 121 -0.26 10.90 -1.54
N LEU A 122 0.63 10.26 -0.76
CA LEU A 122 0.63 10.35 0.70
C LEU A 122 0.76 11.80 1.20
N GLN A 123 1.51 12.66 0.51
CA GLN A 123 1.62 14.08 0.84
C GLN A 123 0.28 14.83 0.76
N LYS A 124 -0.65 14.41 -0.11
CA LYS A 124 -2.00 14.98 -0.17
C LYS A 124 -2.90 14.43 0.94
N ILE A 125 -2.62 13.20 1.39
CA ILE A 125 -3.40 12.52 2.44
C ILE A 125 -2.92 12.93 3.83
N MET A 126 -1.61 12.99 4.02
CA MET A 126 -0.91 13.28 5.28
C MET A 126 0.24 14.28 5.01
N PRO A 127 -0.07 15.59 4.83
CA PRO A 127 0.93 16.61 4.49
C PRO A 127 1.97 16.82 5.60
N GLU A 128 1.66 16.41 6.82
CA GLU A 128 2.55 16.45 7.98
C GLU A 128 3.71 15.43 7.90
N ILE A 129 3.57 14.37 7.08
CA ILE A 129 4.62 13.34 6.94
C ILE A 129 5.69 13.84 5.99
N LYS A 130 6.88 14.07 6.55
CA LYS A 130 8.09 14.41 5.81
C LYS A 130 9.11 13.28 5.97
N VAL A 131 9.83 12.99 4.90
CA VAL A 131 10.90 11.99 4.89
C VAL A 131 12.20 12.70 4.53
N GLU A 132 13.00 13.03 5.52
CA GLU A 132 14.30 13.64 5.31
C GLU A 132 15.34 12.63 4.79
N LEU A 133 16.49 13.13 4.31
CA LEU A 133 17.55 12.25 3.79
C LEU A 133 18.05 11.26 4.86
N PHE A 134 18.17 11.73 6.10
CA PHE A 134 18.57 10.88 7.21
C PHE A 134 17.54 9.79 7.47
N ASP A 135 16.24 10.10 7.44
CA ASP A 135 15.14 9.12 7.60
C ASP A 135 15.22 8.05 6.53
N MET A 136 15.48 8.44 5.28
CA MET A 136 15.65 7.48 4.18
C MET A 136 16.75 6.45 4.50
N PHE A 137 17.94 6.90 4.89
CA PHE A 137 19.04 5.97 5.23
C PHE A 137 18.71 5.12 6.46
N HIS A 138 18.13 5.73 7.48
CA HIS A 138 17.68 5.03 8.69
C HIS A 138 16.67 3.92 8.36
N PHE A 139 15.63 4.23 7.58
CA PHE A 139 14.62 3.25 7.19
C PHE A 139 15.19 2.14 6.28
N ILE A 140 16.11 2.46 5.36
CA ILE A 140 16.84 1.46 4.58
C ILE A 140 17.55 0.49 5.52
N PHE A 141 18.37 1.02 6.43
CA PHE A 141 19.19 0.22 7.35
C PHE A 141 18.32 -0.68 8.25
N ILE A 142 17.35 -0.09 8.93
CA ILE A 142 16.44 -0.85 9.82
C ILE A 142 15.61 -1.87 9.04
N GLY A 143 15.12 -1.50 7.85
CA GLY A 143 14.37 -2.41 7.00
C GLY A 143 15.20 -3.62 6.56
N ILE A 144 16.44 -3.40 6.16
CA ILE A 144 17.39 -4.46 5.81
C ILE A 144 17.66 -5.37 7.01
N LEU A 145 17.99 -4.81 8.17
CA LEU A 145 18.29 -5.60 9.37
C LEU A 145 17.12 -6.49 9.79
N LYS A 146 15.90 -5.93 9.80
CA LYS A 146 14.68 -6.70 10.11
C LYS A 146 14.46 -7.86 9.14
N ASP A 147 14.58 -7.60 7.84
CA ASP A 147 14.37 -8.63 6.83
C ASP A 147 15.47 -9.69 6.86
N MET A 148 16.73 -9.30 7.07
CA MET A 148 17.85 -10.24 7.21
C MET A 148 17.67 -11.15 8.41
N ARG A 149 17.23 -10.62 9.56
CA ARG A 149 16.92 -11.43 10.75
C ARG A 149 15.84 -12.45 10.44
N LEU A 150 14.74 -12.05 9.79
CA LEU A 150 13.65 -12.96 9.41
C LEU A 150 14.10 -14.00 8.39
N ALA A 151 14.92 -13.61 7.41
CA ALA A 151 15.47 -14.51 6.41
C ALA A 151 16.47 -15.50 7.02
N PHE A 152 17.25 -15.09 8.02
CA PHE A 152 18.14 -15.95 8.78
C PHE A 152 17.35 -17.01 9.58
N MET A 153 16.34 -16.58 10.31
CA MET A 153 15.44 -17.50 11.04
C MET A 153 14.73 -18.49 10.10
N GLY A 154 14.36 -18.03 8.92
CA GLY A 154 13.78 -18.88 7.86
C GLY A 154 14.79 -19.70 7.06
N LYS A 155 16.08 -19.65 7.38
CA LYS A 155 17.18 -20.34 6.68
C LYS A 155 17.28 -20.03 5.18
N VAL A 156 16.86 -18.82 4.78
CA VAL A 156 16.85 -18.38 3.36
C VAL A 156 17.71 -17.12 3.12
N LEU A 157 18.50 -16.70 4.12
CA LEU A 157 19.25 -15.45 4.07
C LEU A 157 20.16 -15.33 2.83
N LEU A 158 20.99 -16.34 2.55
CA LEU A 158 21.92 -16.28 1.41
C LEU A 158 21.19 -16.16 0.08
N LYS A 159 20.06 -16.86 -0.06
CA LYS A 159 19.21 -16.81 -1.25
C LYS A 159 18.57 -15.44 -1.45
N GLU A 160 18.09 -14.82 -0.38
CA GLU A 160 17.27 -13.61 -0.45
C GLU A 160 18.07 -12.30 -0.24
N LEU A 161 19.34 -12.38 0.15
CA LEU A 161 20.15 -11.23 0.56
C LEU A 161 20.15 -10.12 -0.49
N LYS A 162 20.46 -10.44 -1.74
CA LYS A 162 20.46 -9.47 -2.85
C LYS A 162 19.08 -8.83 -3.06
N SER A 163 18.04 -9.66 -3.00
CA SER A 163 16.65 -9.21 -3.13
C SER A 163 16.26 -8.25 -2.00
N ILE A 164 16.61 -8.58 -0.75
CA ILE A 164 16.35 -7.75 0.43
C ILE A 164 17.01 -6.38 0.29
N LEU A 165 18.32 -6.36 0.01
CA LEU A 165 19.09 -5.12 -0.14
C LEU A 165 18.48 -4.23 -1.23
N THR A 166 18.26 -4.80 -2.41
CA THR A 166 17.73 -4.05 -3.56
C THR A 166 16.32 -3.54 -3.29
N PHE A 167 15.43 -4.37 -2.72
CA PHE A 167 14.06 -3.97 -2.44
C PHE A 167 14.00 -2.78 -1.48
N ARG A 168 14.71 -2.85 -0.34
CA ARG A 168 14.66 -1.80 0.68
C ARG A 168 15.27 -0.49 0.20
N VAL A 169 16.35 -0.55 -0.59
CA VAL A 169 16.91 0.64 -1.24
C VAL A 169 15.89 1.24 -2.21
N MET A 170 15.29 0.46 -3.12
CA MET A 170 14.32 0.96 -4.10
C MET A 170 13.06 1.51 -3.42
N GLN A 171 12.58 0.85 -2.36
CA GLN A 171 11.43 1.29 -1.57
C GLN A 171 11.66 2.69 -0.98
N TYR A 172 12.65 2.83 -0.13
CA TYR A 172 12.82 4.06 0.65
C TYR A 172 13.41 5.20 -0.18
N TYR A 173 14.25 4.90 -1.17
CA TYR A 173 14.69 5.91 -2.14
C TYR A 173 13.51 6.42 -2.99
N GLY A 174 12.60 5.54 -3.41
CA GLY A 174 11.37 5.94 -4.08
C GLY A 174 10.51 6.82 -3.19
N SER A 175 10.29 6.42 -1.93
CA SER A 175 9.50 7.20 -0.95
C SER A 175 10.11 8.57 -0.68
N TYR A 176 11.42 8.65 -0.46
CA TYR A 176 12.14 9.91 -0.27
C TYR A 176 11.96 10.84 -1.49
N LYS A 177 12.19 10.30 -2.68
CA LYS A 177 12.08 11.08 -3.92
C LYS A 177 10.66 11.57 -4.17
N GLY A 178 9.65 10.75 -3.89
CA GLY A 178 8.24 11.14 -4.00
C GLY A 178 7.86 12.21 -2.98
N ASN A 179 8.35 12.08 -1.74
CA ASN A 179 8.09 13.05 -0.67
C ASN A 179 8.65 14.46 -0.98
N HIS A 180 9.74 14.55 -1.75
CA HIS A 180 10.34 15.83 -2.16
C HIS A 180 9.77 16.41 -3.48
N ARG A 181 8.84 15.71 -4.13
CA ARG A 181 8.17 16.20 -5.35
C ARG A 181 6.89 16.96 -5.01
N CYS A 182 7.03 18.19 -4.56
CA CYS A 182 5.92 19.08 -4.17
C CYS A 182 5.25 19.82 -5.35
N ARG A 183 5.37 19.36 -6.60
CA ARG A 183 4.85 20.07 -7.78
C ARG A 183 3.77 19.26 -8.48
N GLU A 184 2.81 19.99 -9.10
CA GLU A 184 1.84 19.39 -10.02
C GLU A 184 2.53 18.51 -11.07
N LEU A 185 2.02 17.29 -11.22
CA LEU A 185 2.60 16.35 -12.17
C LEU A 185 2.31 16.83 -13.60
N SER A 186 3.35 17.00 -14.41
CA SER A 186 3.17 17.21 -15.83
C SER A 186 2.42 16.04 -16.47
N TYR A 187 1.70 16.26 -17.57
CA TYR A 187 1.02 15.20 -18.32
C TYR A 187 1.92 14.01 -18.62
N LYS A 188 3.17 14.25 -19.06
CA LYS A 188 4.16 13.22 -19.31
C LYS A 188 4.48 12.37 -18.07
N THR A 189 4.51 12.98 -16.90
CA THR A 189 4.76 12.29 -15.64
C THR A 189 3.53 11.50 -15.19
N LYS A 190 2.32 12.05 -15.36
CA LYS A 190 1.06 11.32 -15.13
C LYS A 190 1.00 10.06 -16.00
N MET A 191 1.25 10.17 -17.30
CA MET A 191 1.26 9.03 -18.23
C MET A 191 2.27 7.96 -17.82
N ARG A 192 3.47 8.33 -17.37
CA ARG A 192 4.47 7.38 -16.87
C ARG A 192 4.00 6.61 -15.62
N TYR A 193 3.22 7.24 -14.74
CA TYR A 193 2.77 6.62 -13.50
C TYR A 193 1.51 5.76 -13.68
N PHE A 194 0.54 6.25 -14.45
CA PHE A 194 -0.72 5.55 -14.66
C PHE A 194 -0.62 4.46 -15.75
N TYR A 195 0.25 4.65 -16.75
CA TYR A 195 0.41 3.72 -17.89
C TYR A 195 1.86 3.27 -18.08
N PRO A 196 2.49 2.63 -17.08
CA PRO A 196 3.91 2.29 -17.14
C PRO A 196 4.25 1.25 -18.22
N ARG A 197 3.25 0.58 -18.80
CA ARG A 197 3.41 -0.44 -19.86
C ARG A 197 3.01 0.06 -21.25
N ALA A 198 2.56 1.30 -21.39
CA ALA A 198 2.29 1.86 -22.69
C ALA A 198 3.60 1.89 -23.49
N LYS A 199 3.74 0.99 -24.46
CA LYS A 199 4.85 1.03 -25.43
C LYS A 199 4.75 2.37 -26.16
N LYS A 200 5.86 3.06 -26.32
CA LYS A 200 5.97 4.16 -27.27
C LYS A 200 5.70 3.56 -28.66
N TYR A 201 4.61 3.93 -29.30
CA TYR A 201 4.45 3.83 -30.73
C TYR A 201 5.28 4.92 -31.38
#